data_295b078a9daad06f771641983c0142cb
#
_entry.id   295b078a9daad06f771641983c0142cb
#
_cell.length_a   1.000
_cell.length_b   1.000
_cell.length_c   1.000
_cell.angle_alpha   90.00
_cell.angle_beta   90.00
_cell.angle_gamma   90.00
#
_symmetry.space_group_name_H-M   'P 1'
#
loop_
_entity.id
_entity.type
_entity.pdbx_description
1 polymer ?
#
loop_
_entity_poly.entity_id
_entity_poly.type
_entity_poly.pdbx_seq_one_letter_code
_entity_poly.pdbx_strand_id
1 'polypeptide(L)'
;FFFTHTTPYEIASCLVGSEMCIRDRSDYMLRPFKAYFFHTNQRHHSIALIETGINKIHHLMIELYSLDDVGQCYDIALSKENRIGTTFGRHINDNMTSFYSYSPSDFLFEYGWGGRTIDVENWEPEEVIYGPSLWGHDRLWMPDDQLKQAQDVRSQAAKNNVRIPVNVMPGNYNLGVGECPWWNSNLKK
;
A
#
# COMPACT_ATOMS: atom_id res chain seq x y z
N PHE A 1 10.60 14.04 -9.10
CA PHE A 1 11.58 14.73 -8.27
C PHE A 1 12.74 13.79 -8.01
N PHE A 2 13.97 14.24 -8.30
CA PHE A 2 15.19 13.44 -8.11
C PHE A 2 15.82 13.82 -6.79
N PHE A 3 16.03 12.85 -5.90
CA PHE A 3 16.74 13.06 -4.64
C PHE A 3 18.00 12.21 -4.63
N THR A 4 19.15 12.82 -4.40
CA THR A 4 20.45 12.17 -4.30
C THR A 4 20.91 12.16 -2.84
N HIS A 5 21.20 10.98 -2.30
CA HIS A 5 21.95 10.73 -1.07
C HIS A 5 21.39 11.23 0.28
N THR A 6 20.07 11.40 0.41
CA THR A 6 19.49 11.77 1.72
C THR A 6 18.69 10.62 2.33
N THR A 7 18.66 10.53 3.65
CA THR A 7 17.80 9.57 4.35
C THR A 7 16.33 9.96 4.17
N PRO A 8 15.36 9.03 4.30
CA PRO A 8 13.93 9.36 4.24
C PRO A 8 13.53 10.50 5.18
N TYR A 9 14.19 10.62 6.32
CA TYR A 9 13.98 11.69 7.27
C TYR A 9 14.47 13.05 6.74
N GLU A 10 15.64 13.09 6.11
CA GLU A 10 16.20 14.32 5.52
C GLU A 10 15.41 14.79 4.31
N ILE A 11 14.91 13.85 3.50
CA ILE A 11 14.01 14.16 2.38
C ILE A 11 12.71 14.78 2.90
N ALA A 12 12.11 14.20 3.91
CA ALA A 12 10.90 14.73 4.52
C ALA A 12 11.12 16.13 5.13
N SER A 13 12.25 16.37 5.81
CA SER A 13 12.60 17.67 6.37
C SER A 13 12.92 18.73 5.33
N CYS A 14 13.44 18.34 4.17
CA CYS A 14 13.74 19.27 3.07
C CYS A 14 12.52 19.65 2.21
N LEU A 15 11.52 18.75 2.08
CA LEU A 15 10.35 18.97 1.25
C LEU A 15 9.33 19.93 1.87
N VAL A 16 9.29 19.97 3.20
CA VAL A 16 8.20 20.68 3.88
C VAL A 16 8.67 21.06 5.28
N GLY A 17 9.26 22.11 5.55
CA GLY A 17 9.76 22.55 6.84
C GLY A 17 9.41 21.64 8.06
N SER A 18 10.24 21.57 9.03
CA SER A 18 10.22 20.55 10.09
C SER A 18 8.87 20.35 10.82
N GLU A 19 8.03 21.37 10.88
CA GLU A 19 6.72 21.29 11.56
C GLU A 19 5.64 20.58 10.73
N MET A 20 5.66 20.72 9.41
CA MET A 20 4.70 20.07 8.53
C MET A 20 4.97 18.54 8.44
N CYS A 21 6.22 18.12 8.50
CA CYS A 21 6.58 16.70 8.49
C CYS A 21 6.15 15.92 9.74
N ILE A 22 5.93 16.61 10.87
CA ILE A 22 5.50 15.96 12.12
C ILE A 22 3.99 15.80 12.15
N ARG A 23 3.24 16.78 11.65
CA ARG A 23 1.77 16.76 11.65
C ARG A 23 1.17 15.85 10.59
N ASP A 24 1.81 15.79 9.42
CA ASP A 24 1.27 15.08 8.27
C ASP A 24 1.75 13.62 8.18
N ARG A 25 2.48 13.13 9.18
CA ARG A 25 2.90 11.74 9.27
C ARG A 25 1.74 10.87 9.75
N SER A 26 1.42 9.87 8.95
CA SER A 26 0.34 8.93 9.28
C SER A 26 0.84 7.81 10.18
N ASP A 27 1.90 7.13 9.75
CA ASP A 27 2.52 6.03 10.49
C ASP A 27 3.99 5.92 10.14
N TYR A 28 4.69 5.07 10.87
CA TYR A 28 6.06 4.73 10.56
C TYR A 28 6.39 3.29 10.92
N MET A 29 7.43 2.76 10.31
CA MET A 29 7.98 1.45 10.59
C MET A 29 9.50 1.59 10.73
N LEU A 30 10.09 1.01 11.76
CA LEU A 30 11.54 1.05 12.00
C LEU A 30 12.21 -0.28 11.73
N ARG A 31 11.46 -1.37 11.68
CA ARG A 31 11.96 -2.73 11.44
C ARG A 31 11.00 -3.52 10.54
N PRO A 32 11.49 -4.37 9.63
CA PRO A 32 12.90 -4.71 9.35
C PRO A 32 13.65 -3.64 8.52
N PHE A 33 12.97 -2.63 7.99
CA PHE A 33 13.52 -1.47 7.28
C PHE A 33 12.73 -0.24 7.71
N LYS A 34 13.29 0.96 7.49
CA LYS A 34 12.57 2.19 7.82
C LYS A 34 11.60 2.56 6.70
N ALA A 35 10.38 2.89 7.10
CA ALA A 35 9.38 3.48 6.22
C ALA A 35 8.60 4.56 6.97
N TYR A 36 8.26 5.62 6.27
CA TYR A 36 7.47 6.73 6.80
C TYR A 36 6.34 7.03 5.82
N PHE A 37 5.13 7.18 6.38
CA PHE A 37 3.91 7.39 5.62
C PHE A 37 3.35 8.77 5.94
N PHE A 38 2.97 9.52 4.91
CA PHE A 38 2.51 10.91 5.04
C PHE A 38 1.18 11.12 4.32
N HIS A 39 0.29 11.86 4.95
CA HIS A 39 -0.99 12.23 4.38
C HIS A 39 -1.03 13.71 3.98
N THR A 40 -1.86 14.03 3.02
CA THR A 40 -2.20 15.38 2.59
C THR A 40 -3.72 15.63 2.59
N ASN A 41 -4.47 14.60 2.95
CA ASN A 41 -5.93 14.59 3.04
C ASN A 41 -6.37 13.42 3.95
N GLN A 42 -7.64 13.07 3.94
CA GLN A 42 -8.21 12.00 4.77
C GLN A 42 -7.74 10.58 4.41
N ARG A 43 -7.00 10.37 3.32
CA ARG A 43 -6.36 9.08 3.08
C ARG A 43 -5.26 8.85 4.09
N HIS A 44 -5.10 7.62 4.55
CA HIS A 44 -4.05 7.29 5.51
C HIS A 44 -2.69 7.81 5.06
N HIS A 45 -2.34 7.64 3.79
CA HIS A 45 -1.16 8.28 3.22
C HIS A 45 -1.30 8.55 1.72
N SER A 46 -0.63 9.61 1.29
CA SER A 46 -0.50 10.00 -0.11
C SER A 46 0.94 9.77 -0.61
N ILE A 47 1.90 9.77 0.31
CA ILE A 47 3.33 9.56 0.04
C ILE A 47 3.90 8.60 1.07
N ALA A 48 4.74 7.67 0.63
CA ALA A 48 5.55 6.82 1.49
C ALA A 48 7.03 6.92 1.09
N LEU A 49 7.90 7.02 2.08
CA LEU A 49 9.35 7.00 1.92
C LEU A 49 9.90 5.72 2.56
N ILE A 50 10.60 4.91 1.77
CA ILE A 50 11.09 3.60 2.18
C ILE A 50 12.61 3.56 2.04
N GLU A 51 13.32 3.17 3.09
CA GLU A 51 14.76 2.99 3.09
C GLU A 51 15.14 1.70 2.37
N THR A 52 15.52 1.81 1.09
CA THR A 52 15.92 0.67 0.26
C THR A 52 17.37 0.72 -0.19
N GLY A 53 18.08 1.81 0.11
CA GLY A 53 19.44 2.08 -0.37
C GLY A 53 19.52 2.48 -1.85
N ILE A 54 18.40 2.60 -2.55
CA ILE A 54 18.32 3.05 -3.95
C ILE A 54 17.28 4.16 -4.10
N ASN A 55 17.57 5.11 -5.00
CA ASN A 55 16.66 6.20 -5.32
C ASN A 55 15.80 5.80 -6.53
N LYS A 56 14.55 5.40 -6.25
CA LYS A 56 13.64 4.86 -7.26
C LYS A 56 12.19 5.07 -6.83
N ILE A 57 11.28 5.20 -7.78
CA ILE A 57 9.86 5.05 -7.52
C ILE A 57 9.60 3.56 -7.25
N HIS A 58 9.03 3.24 -6.10
CA HIS A 58 8.65 1.87 -5.78
C HIS A 58 7.34 1.50 -6.48
N HIS A 59 6.29 2.26 -6.26
CA HIS A 59 4.99 2.04 -6.89
C HIS A 59 4.15 3.32 -6.97
N LEU A 60 3.14 3.27 -7.82
CA LEU A 60 1.98 4.15 -7.81
C LEU A 60 0.76 3.32 -7.42
N MET A 61 -0.02 3.80 -6.45
CA MET A 61 -1.22 3.16 -5.98
C MET A 61 -2.45 3.73 -6.66
N ILE A 62 -3.35 2.84 -7.10
CA ILE A 62 -4.65 3.15 -7.69
C ILE A 62 -5.72 2.45 -6.85
N GLU A 63 -6.56 3.22 -6.16
CA GLU A 63 -7.70 2.67 -5.45
C GLU A 63 -8.88 2.52 -6.39
N LEU A 64 -9.45 1.31 -6.42
CA LEU A 64 -10.60 0.95 -7.23
C LEU A 64 -11.89 1.06 -6.43
N TYR A 65 -13.02 1.20 -7.10
CA TYR A 65 -14.33 1.37 -6.46
C TYR A 65 -14.87 0.10 -5.80
N SER A 66 -14.46 -1.06 -6.29
CA SER A 66 -14.97 -2.35 -5.85
C SER A 66 -13.83 -3.32 -5.56
N LEU A 67 -13.99 -4.16 -4.55
CA LEU A 67 -13.09 -5.28 -4.30
C LEU A 67 -13.07 -6.26 -5.48
N ASP A 68 -14.20 -6.43 -6.16
CA ASP A 68 -14.30 -7.30 -7.32
C ASP A 68 -13.46 -6.77 -8.49
N ASP A 69 -13.35 -5.46 -8.65
CA ASP A 69 -12.44 -4.86 -9.65
C ASP A 69 -11.00 -5.21 -9.37
N VAL A 70 -10.58 -5.20 -8.08
CA VAL A 70 -9.22 -5.61 -7.69
C VAL A 70 -9.01 -7.09 -7.97
N GLY A 71 -9.97 -7.95 -7.62
CA GLY A 71 -9.92 -9.39 -7.88
C GLY A 71 -9.81 -9.70 -9.36
N GLN A 72 -10.62 -9.07 -10.20
CA GLN A 72 -10.57 -9.24 -11.65
C GLN A 72 -9.26 -8.72 -12.27
N CYS A 73 -8.75 -7.59 -11.80
CA CYS A 73 -7.44 -7.10 -12.19
C CYS A 73 -6.34 -8.10 -11.82
N TYR A 74 -6.43 -8.74 -10.65
CA TYR A 74 -5.50 -9.76 -10.22
C TYR A 74 -5.54 -10.99 -11.13
N ASP A 75 -6.72 -11.50 -11.49
CA ASP A 75 -6.89 -12.61 -12.42
C ASP A 75 -6.29 -12.28 -13.81
N ILE A 76 -6.52 -11.05 -14.30
CA ILE A 76 -5.93 -10.59 -15.55
C ILE A 76 -4.40 -10.55 -15.46
N ALA A 77 -3.85 -10.07 -14.34
CA ALA A 77 -2.41 -10.03 -14.14
C ALA A 77 -1.80 -11.45 -14.03
N LEU A 78 -2.47 -12.37 -13.33
CA LEU A 78 -2.07 -13.77 -13.23
C LEU A 78 -2.06 -14.49 -14.58
N SER A 79 -2.93 -14.10 -15.51
CA SER A 79 -2.97 -14.68 -16.87
C SER A 79 -1.75 -14.31 -17.73
N LYS A 80 -0.88 -13.43 -17.26
CA LYS A 80 0.33 -12.98 -17.93
C LYS A 80 1.55 -13.38 -17.12
N GLU A 81 2.50 -14.00 -17.79
CA GLU A 81 3.77 -14.37 -17.17
C GLU A 81 4.49 -13.14 -16.60
N ASN A 82 5.07 -13.28 -15.42
CA ASN A 82 5.88 -12.26 -14.75
C ASN A 82 5.20 -10.89 -14.55
N ARG A 83 3.87 -10.85 -14.44
CA ARG A 83 3.14 -9.61 -14.18
C ARG A 83 3.00 -9.29 -12.69
N ILE A 84 2.91 -10.29 -11.84
CA ILE A 84 2.73 -10.10 -10.40
C ILE A 84 4.08 -9.85 -9.75
N GLY A 85 4.24 -8.69 -9.12
CA GLY A 85 5.39 -8.38 -8.26
C GLY A 85 5.14 -8.73 -6.80
N THR A 86 3.92 -8.50 -6.32
CA THR A 86 3.49 -8.83 -4.96
C THR A 86 2.09 -9.43 -5.02
N THR A 87 1.89 -10.58 -4.36
CA THR A 87 0.62 -11.29 -4.37
C THR A 87 -0.50 -10.50 -3.69
N PHE A 88 -1.74 -10.93 -3.89
CA PHE A 88 -2.89 -10.36 -3.23
C PHE A 88 -2.77 -10.46 -1.71
N GLY A 89 -3.07 -9.38 -1.01
CA GLY A 89 -2.89 -9.29 0.42
C GLY A 89 -3.57 -8.06 1.03
N ARG A 90 -3.31 -7.84 2.31
CA ARG A 90 -3.87 -6.68 3.01
C ARG A 90 -2.83 -5.99 3.90
N HIS A 91 -2.72 -4.69 3.76
CA HIS A 91 -1.87 -3.86 4.59
C HIS A 91 -2.45 -3.71 6.00
N ILE A 92 -1.55 -3.55 6.97
CA ILE A 92 -1.92 -3.42 8.38
C ILE A 92 -2.16 -1.96 8.78
N ASN A 93 -1.46 -1.02 8.15
CA ASN A 93 -1.49 0.40 8.50
C ASN A 93 -2.66 1.14 7.86
N ASP A 94 -2.87 0.99 6.56
CA ASP A 94 -3.91 1.71 5.81
C ASP A 94 -5.14 0.83 5.48
N ASN A 95 -5.14 -0.43 5.90
CA ASN A 95 -6.20 -1.42 5.66
C ASN A 95 -6.40 -1.78 4.18
N MET A 96 -5.56 -1.29 3.28
CA MET A 96 -5.70 -1.51 1.85
C MET A 96 -5.60 -3.00 1.50
N THR A 97 -6.58 -3.50 0.79
CA THR A 97 -6.56 -4.84 0.18
C THR A 97 -6.11 -4.69 -1.26
N SER A 98 -4.95 -5.23 -1.61
CA SER A 98 -4.28 -4.90 -2.87
C SER A 98 -3.36 -6.01 -3.39
N PHE A 99 -2.85 -5.80 -4.58
CA PHE A 99 -1.72 -6.54 -5.16
C PHE A 99 -0.85 -5.59 -5.99
N TYR A 100 0.36 -6.02 -6.33
CA TYR A 100 1.28 -5.20 -7.14
C TYR A 100 1.61 -5.88 -8.45
N SER A 101 1.51 -5.13 -9.54
CA SER A 101 1.84 -5.57 -10.88
C SER A 101 3.01 -4.76 -11.44
N TYR A 102 3.90 -5.41 -12.16
CA TYR A 102 4.98 -4.73 -12.86
C TYR A 102 4.46 -3.81 -13.97
N SER A 103 4.98 -2.58 -13.97
CA SER A 103 4.77 -1.64 -15.06
C SER A 103 5.86 -1.78 -16.15
N PRO A 104 5.64 -1.27 -17.36
CA PRO A 104 6.69 -1.19 -18.36
C PRO A 104 7.84 -0.23 -17.99
N SER A 105 7.66 0.62 -16.98
CA SER A 105 8.56 1.73 -16.63
C SER A 105 9.38 1.47 -15.35
N ASP A 106 9.62 0.21 -15.02
CA ASP A 106 10.48 -0.24 -13.92
C ASP A 106 10.04 0.23 -12.52
N PHE A 107 8.76 0.46 -12.33
CA PHE A 107 8.09 0.59 -11.03
C PHE A 107 6.81 -0.24 -11.01
N LEU A 108 6.24 -0.44 -9.84
CA LEU A 108 5.02 -1.24 -9.68
C LEU A 108 3.77 -0.35 -9.73
N PHE A 109 2.67 -0.91 -10.20
CA PHE A 109 1.33 -0.42 -9.89
C PHE A 109 0.74 -1.26 -8.77
N GLU A 110 0.25 -0.61 -7.73
CA GLU A 110 -0.59 -1.22 -6.72
C GLU A 110 -2.06 -0.96 -7.08
N TYR A 111 -2.82 -2.04 -7.22
CA TYR A 111 -4.27 -1.98 -7.40
C TYR A 111 -4.94 -2.41 -6.10
N GLY A 112 -5.71 -1.52 -5.49
CA GLY A 112 -6.24 -1.76 -4.18
C GLY A 112 -7.65 -1.24 -3.97
N TRP A 113 -8.26 -1.67 -2.86
CA TRP A 113 -9.58 -1.29 -2.41
C TRP A 113 -9.65 -1.26 -0.88
N GLY A 114 -10.48 -0.36 -0.36
CA GLY A 114 -10.86 -0.34 1.03
C GLY A 114 -9.82 0.25 1.97
N GLY A 115 -9.06 1.22 1.49
CA GLY A 115 -8.16 2.01 2.32
C GLY A 115 -8.89 2.76 3.42
N ARG A 116 -8.26 2.85 4.61
CA ARG A 116 -8.85 3.59 5.74
C ARG A 116 -8.78 5.09 5.51
N THR A 117 -9.76 5.79 6.03
CA THR A 117 -9.71 7.24 6.25
C THR A 117 -9.23 7.54 7.66
N ILE A 118 -8.57 8.69 7.81
CA ILE A 118 -8.09 9.22 9.08
C ILE A 118 -8.73 10.58 9.36
N ASP A 119 -8.84 10.93 10.61
CA ASP A 119 -9.12 12.30 11.04
C ASP A 119 -7.82 13.09 11.07
N VAL A 120 -7.58 13.87 10.02
CA VAL A 120 -6.31 14.60 9.80
C VAL A 120 -5.94 15.52 10.96
N GLU A 121 -6.93 16.09 11.66
CA GLU A 121 -6.70 17.04 12.74
C GLU A 121 -6.32 16.36 14.06
N ASN A 122 -6.78 15.12 14.26
CA ASN A 122 -6.62 14.39 15.51
C ASN A 122 -5.84 13.08 15.36
N TRP A 123 -5.23 12.84 14.20
CA TRP A 123 -4.47 11.62 13.95
C TRP A 123 -3.14 11.61 14.67
N GLU A 124 -2.89 10.56 15.44
CA GLU A 124 -1.60 10.33 16.09
C GLU A 124 -0.86 9.19 15.38
N PRO A 125 0.37 9.43 14.89
CA PRO A 125 1.16 8.42 14.20
C PRO A 125 1.54 7.25 15.11
N GLU A 126 1.41 6.03 14.61
CA GLU A 126 1.78 4.80 15.34
C GLU A 126 2.93 4.06 14.65
N GLU A 127 3.70 3.30 15.44
CA GLU A 127 4.70 2.39 14.90
C GLU A 127 4.06 1.08 14.42
N VAL A 128 4.27 0.75 13.16
CA VAL A 128 3.84 -0.52 12.58
C VAL A 128 4.84 -1.61 12.93
N ILE A 129 4.55 -2.41 13.96
CA ILE A 129 5.48 -3.40 14.53
C ILE A 129 5.37 -4.80 13.93
N TYR A 130 4.29 -5.14 13.23
CA TYR A 130 4.05 -6.44 12.60
C TYR A 130 4.38 -6.46 11.10
N GLY A 131 5.20 -5.51 10.64
CA GLY A 131 5.52 -5.34 9.22
C GLY A 131 4.35 -4.75 8.41
N PRO A 132 4.52 -4.61 7.10
CA PRO A 132 3.59 -3.82 6.28
C PRO A 132 2.26 -4.54 5.98
N SER A 133 2.17 -5.84 6.18
CA SER A 133 1.01 -6.61 5.72
C SER A 133 0.47 -7.54 6.80
N LEU A 134 -0.85 -7.57 6.96
CA LEU A 134 -1.54 -8.46 7.88
C LEU A 134 -1.60 -9.90 7.35
N TRP A 135 -1.82 -10.04 6.04
CA TRP A 135 -1.79 -11.32 5.32
C TRP A 135 -1.49 -11.09 3.84
N GLY A 136 -1.08 -12.13 3.12
CA GLY A 136 -0.70 -12.05 1.72
C GLY A 136 0.51 -11.16 1.48
N HIS A 137 0.57 -10.49 0.34
CA HIS A 137 1.66 -9.62 -0.10
C HIS A 137 3.02 -10.32 -0.11
N ASP A 138 3.06 -11.56 -0.58
CA ASP A 138 4.32 -12.22 -0.85
C ASP A 138 4.99 -11.55 -2.05
N ARG A 139 6.21 -11.09 -1.83
CA ARG A 139 7.03 -10.45 -2.87
C ARG A 139 7.77 -11.52 -3.63
N LEU A 140 7.33 -11.82 -4.85
CA LEU A 140 7.83 -12.94 -5.64
C LEU A 140 9.30 -12.78 -6.10
N TRP A 141 9.84 -11.58 -5.99
CA TRP A 141 11.23 -11.25 -6.28
C TRP A 141 12.17 -11.36 -5.07
N MET A 142 11.62 -11.62 -3.89
CA MET A 142 12.38 -11.66 -2.64
C MET A 142 13.07 -13.02 -2.48
N PRO A 143 14.29 -13.07 -1.92
CA PRO A 143 14.92 -14.33 -1.53
C PRO A 143 14.06 -15.14 -0.56
N ASP A 144 14.14 -16.47 -0.63
CA ASP A 144 13.28 -17.39 0.13
C ASP A 144 13.35 -17.18 1.65
N ASP A 145 14.55 -16.90 2.16
CA ASP A 145 14.77 -16.63 3.59
C ASP A 145 14.06 -15.34 4.05
N GLN A 146 14.10 -14.27 3.26
CA GLN A 146 13.42 -13.02 3.53
C GLN A 146 11.90 -13.15 3.38
N LEU A 147 11.45 -13.91 2.37
CA LEU A 147 10.04 -14.23 2.19
C LEU A 147 9.51 -15.00 3.40
N LYS A 148 10.26 -16.01 3.85
CA LYS A 148 9.89 -16.77 5.06
C LYS A 148 9.84 -15.89 6.30
N GLN A 149 10.79 -14.99 6.50
CA GLN A 149 10.77 -14.04 7.61
C GLN A 149 9.52 -13.16 7.59
N ALA A 150 9.12 -12.65 6.43
CA ALA A 150 7.90 -11.87 6.28
C ALA A 150 6.64 -12.70 6.62
N GLN A 151 6.60 -13.98 6.22
CA GLN A 151 5.50 -14.90 6.55
C GLN A 151 5.45 -15.20 8.05
N ASP A 152 6.60 -15.38 8.70
CA ASP A 152 6.68 -15.62 10.15
C ASP A 152 6.17 -14.40 10.96
N VAL A 153 6.48 -13.18 10.53
CA VAL A 153 5.93 -11.95 11.15
C VAL A 153 4.42 -11.88 11.03
N ARG A 154 3.84 -12.18 9.87
CA ARG A 154 2.38 -12.24 9.67
C ARG A 154 1.74 -13.36 10.52
N SER A 155 2.40 -14.50 10.61
CA SER A 155 1.95 -15.60 11.49
C SER A 155 1.95 -15.19 12.95
N GLN A 156 2.93 -14.40 13.39
CA GLN A 156 2.97 -13.86 14.74
C GLN A 156 1.82 -12.88 15.00
N ALA A 157 1.52 -11.99 14.06
CA ALA A 157 0.36 -11.11 14.16
C ALA A 157 -0.96 -11.91 14.28
N ALA A 158 -1.11 -12.97 13.48
CA ALA A 158 -2.28 -13.85 13.54
C ALA A 158 -2.40 -14.56 14.89
N LYS A 159 -1.29 -15.07 15.46
CA LYS A 159 -1.25 -15.69 16.79
C LYS A 159 -1.62 -14.71 17.91
N ASN A 160 -1.24 -13.47 17.77
CA ASN A 160 -1.58 -12.39 18.70
C ASN A 160 -2.98 -11.82 18.45
N ASN A 161 -3.77 -12.47 17.60
CA ASN A 161 -5.14 -12.08 17.28
C ASN A 161 -5.28 -10.65 16.74
N VAL A 162 -4.26 -10.16 16.04
CA VAL A 162 -4.33 -8.85 15.38
C VAL A 162 -5.41 -8.90 14.30
N ARG A 163 -6.35 -7.98 14.37
CA ARG A 163 -7.45 -7.82 13.40
C ARG A 163 -7.63 -6.34 13.13
N ILE A 164 -7.94 -6.02 11.89
CA ILE A 164 -8.21 -4.65 11.45
C ILE A 164 -9.60 -4.57 10.83
N PRO A 165 -10.33 -3.47 11.03
CA PRO A 165 -11.66 -3.30 10.46
C PRO A 165 -11.59 -3.19 8.93
N VAL A 166 -12.74 -3.41 8.28
CA VAL A 166 -12.92 -3.01 6.88
C VAL A 166 -13.49 -1.59 6.89
N ASN A 167 -12.65 -0.65 6.48
CA ASN A 167 -13.04 0.74 6.31
C ASN A 167 -13.07 1.05 4.82
N VAL A 168 -14.12 1.67 4.37
CA VAL A 168 -14.33 2.03 2.97
C VAL A 168 -14.51 3.53 2.88
N MET A 169 -13.80 4.19 1.98
CA MET A 169 -14.00 5.60 1.72
C MET A 169 -15.43 5.85 1.19
N PRO A 170 -16.05 6.99 1.52
CA PRO A 170 -17.34 7.36 0.94
C PRO A 170 -17.30 7.24 -0.59
N GLY A 171 -18.27 6.53 -1.15
CA GLY A 171 -18.37 6.27 -2.59
C GLY A 171 -17.79 4.92 -3.05
N ASN A 172 -16.85 4.32 -2.34
CA ASN A 172 -16.24 3.05 -2.76
C ASN A 172 -17.19 1.84 -2.69
N TYR A 173 -18.27 1.95 -1.94
CA TYR A 173 -19.25 0.86 -1.71
C TYR A 173 -20.60 1.11 -2.36
N ASN A 174 -20.86 2.32 -2.85
CA ASN A 174 -22.14 2.70 -3.44
C ASN A 174 -22.15 2.67 -4.97
N LEU A 175 -20.98 2.54 -5.56
CA LEU A 175 -20.77 2.68 -6.99
C LEU A 175 -20.66 1.31 -7.65
N GLY A 176 -21.55 0.44 -7.35
CA GLY A 176 -21.59 -0.87 -7.97
C GLY A 176 -21.56 -0.83 -9.50
N VAL A 177 -22.02 -1.87 -10.08
CA VAL A 177 -22.14 -2.04 -11.54
C VAL A 177 -22.78 -0.81 -12.18
N GLY A 178 -22.05 -0.12 -13.00
CA GLY A 178 -22.47 1.13 -13.66
C GLY A 178 -21.39 2.19 -13.68
N GLU A 179 -20.49 2.15 -12.71
CA GLU A 179 -19.39 3.12 -12.58
C GLU A 179 -18.03 2.56 -13.05
N CYS A 180 -17.94 1.28 -13.39
CA CYS A 180 -16.77 0.67 -13.99
C CYS A 180 -16.92 0.60 -15.53
N PRO A 181 -16.26 1.47 -16.32
CA PRO A 181 -16.41 1.49 -17.77
C PRO A 181 -16.00 0.19 -18.44
N TRP A 182 -14.97 -0.48 -17.92
CA TRP A 182 -14.52 -1.76 -18.42
C TRP A 182 -15.58 -2.84 -18.21
N TRP A 183 -16.15 -2.96 -17.03
CA TRP A 183 -17.20 -3.91 -16.71
C TRP A 183 -18.42 -3.67 -17.57
N ASN A 184 -18.87 -2.42 -17.66
CA ASN A 184 -20.02 -2.06 -18.47
C ASN A 184 -19.83 -2.35 -19.96
N SER A 185 -18.61 -2.23 -20.48
CA SER A 185 -18.30 -2.55 -21.88
C SER A 185 -18.36 -4.05 -22.17
N ASN A 186 -18.12 -4.90 -21.19
CA ASN A 186 -18.14 -6.35 -21.32
C ASN A 186 -19.54 -6.94 -21.10
N LEU A 187 -20.43 -6.27 -20.37
CA LEU A 187 -21.83 -6.69 -20.22
C LEU A 187 -22.68 -6.48 -21.49
N LYS A 188 -22.21 -5.65 -22.43
CA LYS A 188 -22.93 -5.34 -23.70
C LYS A 188 -22.54 -6.25 -24.87
N LYS A 189 -21.70 -7.23 -24.64
CA LYS A 189 -21.33 -8.27 -25.59
C LYS A 189 -22.10 -9.54 -25.31
#